data_12e816580e6da118df7e7a8bf9bb4d83
#
_entry.id   12e816580e6da118df7e7a8bf9bb4d83
#
_cell.length_a   1.000
_cell.length_b   1.000
_cell.length_c   1.000
_cell.angle_alpha   90.00
_cell.angle_beta   90.00
_cell.angle_gamma   90.00
#
_symmetry.space_group_name_H-M   'P 1'
#
loop_
_entity.id
_entity.type
_entity.pdbx_description
1 polymer ?
#
loop_
_entity_poly.entity_id
_entity_poly.type
_entity_poly.pdbx_seq_one_letter_code
_entity_poly.pdbx_strand_id
1 'polypeptide(L)'
;MPRVKGWPPAYLTKVPAADVKRGDGKYVREFIEALCPQVKDSIGGRAGEPLILRGWQTKLLDQMFARRPDGRLRHRTGLVGLPRKNGKSALGSGIGLYGLMMGPAGGEVYSCAADRDQARIVFGMARTMVEKSPELAEATKVYRDAIEVPSTGSVYRVLSSEAFTKEGLSPTLVIYDELHAAPNDELWNVMSLAQAARLDALVLGITTAGVKSDNTGQDSTCYRLFQYGARIARGEVDDPSFFMAWWQSKDDADHRSPVSWKAANPGFGDLQDPEDFDSAVKRTPENEFRTKRMNQWVNAQTAWLPTGAWDALERAEQPDADVPVVLFVDGSFSGDSTFIAGCTVEETPRIFKVAAWEKQPEDTDEWRVDIAEVEATVIEACKRWNVVEVPFDPFRWQRSMQSLADAGLPIVEYPTSSPARMVPSCAKFYDAVMSGGITHDHDPQLSRHLQQAVVKTDRLGPRIVKESRNSPRKIDGAVCAVGAFDRATSYREAAPMAAPQFFA
;
A
#
# COMPACT_ATOMS: atom_id res chain seq x y z
N MET A 1 -35.71 -9.72 5.78
CA MET A 1 -35.12 -10.39 4.60
C MET A 1 -34.01 -11.31 5.09
N PRO A 2 -33.88 -12.54 4.54
CA PRO A 2 -32.78 -13.43 4.92
C PRO A 2 -31.43 -12.76 4.63
N ARG A 3 -30.44 -12.99 5.50
CA ARG A 3 -29.08 -12.46 5.34
C ARG A 3 -28.46 -13.06 4.08
N VAL A 4 -28.05 -12.20 3.14
CA VAL A 4 -27.31 -12.62 1.95
C VAL A 4 -25.85 -12.88 2.35
N LYS A 5 -25.31 -14.07 2.01
CA LYS A 5 -23.92 -14.43 2.27
C LYS A 5 -22.99 -13.40 1.61
N GLY A 6 -22.02 -12.88 2.36
CA GLY A 6 -21.06 -11.89 1.86
C GLY A 6 -21.61 -10.46 1.70
N TRP A 7 -22.79 -10.15 2.23
CA TRP A 7 -23.37 -8.80 2.23
C TRP A 7 -23.84 -8.39 3.63
N PRO A 8 -23.66 -7.11 4.07
CA PRO A 8 -23.02 -6.00 3.35
C PRO A 8 -21.48 -6.09 3.37
N PRO A 9 -20.79 -5.30 2.50
CA PRO A 9 -19.35 -5.09 2.58
C PRO A 9 -18.94 -4.30 3.85
N ALA A 10 -17.64 -4.20 4.12
CA ALA A 10 -17.11 -3.46 5.26
C ALA A 10 -17.40 -1.95 5.16
N TYR A 11 -17.32 -1.40 3.95
CA TYR A 11 -17.74 -0.02 3.66
C TYR A 11 -18.75 -0.04 2.51
N LEU A 12 -19.86 0.65 2.71
CA LEU A 12 -20.93 0.78 1.71
C LEU A 12 -21.53 2.17 1.79
N THR A 13 -21.50 2.90 0.68
CA THR A 13 -22.25 4.16 0.57
C THR A 13 -23.75 3.90 0.58
N LYS A 14 -24.48 4.69 1.34
CA LYS A 14 -25.93 4.49 1.51
C LYS A 14 -26.70 4.90 0.26
N VAL A 15 -27.56 4.02 -0.24
CA VAL A 15 -28.46 4.27 -1.38
C VAL A 15 -29.90 4.17 -0.91
N PRO A 16 -30.78 5.18 -1.17
CA PRO A 16 -32.18 5.10 -0.81
C PRO A 16 -32.89 3.89 -1.45
N ALA A 17 -33.67 3.17 -0.68
CA ALA A 17 -34.37 1.98 -1.16
C ALA A 17 -35.31 2.28 -2.37
N ALA A 18 -35.87 3.48 -2.43
CA ALA A 18 -36.69 3.93 -3.55
C ALA A 18 -35.89 4.07 -4.84
N ASP A 19 -34.61 4.53 -4.75
CA ASP A 19 -33.73 4.67 -5.90
C ASP A 19 -33.25 3.30 -6.40
N VAL A 20 -32.96 2.39 -5.48
CA VAL A 20 -32.66 0.98 -5.79
C VAL A 20 -33.83 0.30 -6.51
N LYS A 21 -35.06 0.52 -6.05
CA LYS A 21 -36.26 -0.05 -6.67
C LYS A 21 -36.50 0.45 -8.10
N ARG A 22 -36.12 1.70 -8.39
CA ARG A 22 -36.21 2.31 -9.74
C ARG A 22 -35.03 1.94 -10.63
N GLY A 23 -33.98 1.40 -10.05
CA GLY A 23 -32.69 1.14 -10.71
C GLY A 23 -32.73 0.01 -11.74
N ASP A 24 -31.68 -0.04 -12.54
CA ASP A 24 -31.50 -1.03 -13.62
C ASP A 24 -30.82 -2.31 -13.13
N GLY A 25 -30.46 -2.45 -11.85
CA GLY A 25 -29.73 -3.58 -11.32
C GLY A 25 -30.32 -4.95 -11.70
N LYS A 26 -31.66 -5.04 -11.74
CA LYS A 26 -32.37 -6.23 -12.21
C LYS A 26 -32.06 -6.54 -13.68
N TYR A 27 -32.09 -5.53 -14.55
CA TYR A 27 -31.84 -5.70 -15.98
C TYR A 27 -30.38 -6.05 -16.27
N VAL A 28 -29.45 -5.43 -15.54
CA VAL A 28 -28.00 -5.78 -15.62
C VAL A 28 -27.78 -7.23 -15.26
N ARG A 29 -28.40 -7.70 -14.17
CA ARG A 29 -28.31 -9.10 -13.74
C ARG A 29 -28.89 -10.06 -14.79
N GLU A 30 -30.12 -9.81 -15.24
CA GLU A 30 -30.82 -10.65 -16.22
C GLU A 30 -30.03 -10.73 -17.54
N PHE A 31 -29.45 -9.61 -17.98
CA PHE A 31 -28.57 -9.58 -19.15
C PHE A 31 -27.33 -10.46 -18.97
N ILE A 32 -26.63 -10.30 -17.82
CA ILE A 32 -25.40 -11.07 -17.55
C ILE A 32 -25.71 -12.56 -17.47
N GLU A 33 -26.74 -12.96 -16.73
CA GLU A 33 -27.10 -14.37 -16.53
C GLU A 33 -27.63 -15.04 -17.82
N ALA A 34 -28.27 -14.26 -18.69
CA ALA A 34 -28.84 -14.80 -19.93
C ALA A 34 -27.82 -14.86 -21.08
N LEU A 35 -26.94 -13.85 -21.20
CA LEU A 35 -26.13 -13.63 -22.40
C LEU A 35 -24.61 -13.74 -22.19
N CYS A 36 -24.13 -13.73 -20.94
CA CYS A 36 -22.70 -13.78 -20.67
C CYS A 36 -22.29 -15.16 -20.13
N PRO A 37 -21.70 -16.05 -20.97
CA PRO A 37 -21.24 -17.34 -20.51
C PRO A 37 -19.92 -17.24 -19.71
N GLN A 38 -19.65 -18.24 -18.87
CA GLN A 38 -18.36 -18.47 -18.25
C GLN A 38 -17.27 -18.63 -19.33
N VAL A 39 -16.16 -17.92 -19.17
CA VAL A 39 -15.09 -17.91 -20.20
C VAL A 39 -14.15 -19.10 -20.05
N LYS A 40 -13.92 -19.54 -18.81
CA LYS A 40 -12.99 -20.62 -18.43
C LYS A 40 -13.49 -21.39 -17.20
N ASP A 41 -13.01 -22.61 -17.07
CA ASP A 41 -13.30 -23.45 -15.90
C ASP A 41 -12.75 -22.80 -14.61
N SER A 42 -13.55 -22.87 -13.58
CA SER A 42 -13.20 -22.38 -12.25
C SER A 42 -14.06 -23.11 -11.20
N ILE A 43 -13.78 -22.88 -9.92
CA ILE A 43 -14.64 -23.36 -8.83
C ILE A 43 -16.08 -22.84 -9.00
N GLY A 44 -16.21 -21.63 -9.53
CA GLY A 44 -17.51 -20.95 -9.68
C GLY A 44 -18.36 -21.41 -10.87
N GLY A 45 -17.87 -22.28 -11.78
CA GLY A 45 -18.60 -22.79 -12.97
C GLY A 45 -17.65 -23.21 -14.08
N ARG A 46 -18.21 -23.84 -15.12
CA ARG A 46 -17.48 -24.36 -16.29
C ARG A 46 -17.58 -23.41 -17.47
N ALA A 47 -16.57 -23.43 -18.34
CA ALA A 47 -16.55 -22.65 -19.56
C ALA A 47 -17.76 -23.01 -20.47
N GLY A 48 -18.47 -21.99 -20.94
CA GLY A 48 -19.68 -22.11 -21.76
C GLY A 48 -20.97 -22.16 -20.97
N GLU A 49 -20.97 -22.46 -19.66
CA GLU A 49 -22.16 -22.35 -18.82
C GLU A 49 -22.55 -20.88 -18.56
N PRO A 50 -23.83 -20.57 -18.28
CA PRO A 50 -24.23 -19.20 -17.90
C PRO A 50 -23.47 -18.70 -16.68
N LEU A 51 -23.10 -17.41 -16.67
CA LEU A 51 -22.50 -16.74 -15.52
C LEU A 51 -23.56 -16.40 -14.48
N ILE A 52 -23.84 -17.33 -13.58
CA ILE A 52 -24.83 -17.13 -12.51
C ILE A 52 -24.25 -16.25 -11.41
N LEU A 53 -24.91 -15.12 -11.13
CA LEU A 53 -24.49 -14.15 -10.13
C LEU A 53 -24.84 -14.61 -8.71
N ARG A 54 -23.90 -14.41 -7.80
CA ARG A 54 -24.09 -14.67 -6.37
C ARG A 54 -24.94 -13.56 -5.74
N GLY A 55 -25.62 -13.89 -4.66
CA GLY A 55 -26.52 -12.94 -4.01
C GLY A 55 -25.87 -11.60 -3.63
N TRP A 56 -24.59 -11.60 -3.25
CA TRP A 56 -23.85 -10.37 -2.98
C TRP A 56 -23.56 -9.55 -4.26
N GLN A 57 -23.31 -10.20 -5.40
CA GLN A 57 -23.14 -9.53 -6.70
C GLN A 57 -24.46 -8.92 -7.16
N THR A 58 -25.57 -9.64 -6.98
CA THR A 58 -26.93 -9.11 -7.23
C THR A 58 -27.17 -7.84 -6.40
N LYS A 59 -26.87 -7.88 -5.10
CA LYS A 59 -27.01 -6.71 -4.24
C LYS A 59 -26.11 -5.54 -4.64
N LEU A 60 -24.89 -5.84 -5.07
CA LEU A 60 -23.94 -4.83 -5.58
C LEU A 60 -24.53 -4.12 -6.81
N LEU A 61 -25.02 -4.89 -7.80
CA LEU A 61 -25.63 -4.33 -9.02
C LEU A 61 -26.88 -3.53 -8.71
N ASP A 62 -27.76 -4.02 -7.83
CA ASP A 62 -28.98 -3.30 -7.41
C ASP A 62 -28.64 -1.91 -6.82
N GLN A 63 -27.58 -1.81 -6.00
CA GLN A 63 -27.16 -0.56 -5.40
C GLN A 63 -26.44 0.37 -6.40
N MET A 64 -25.53 -0.21 -7.19
CA MET A 64 -24.68 0.57 -8.11
C MET A 64 -25.47 1.19 -9.27
N PHE A 65 -26.46 0.48 -9.81
CA PHE A 65 -27.32 0.94 -10.90
C PHE A 65 -28.63 1.58 -10.43
N ALA A 66 -28.67 2.11 -9.21
CA ALA A 66 -29.79 2.85 -8.69
C ALA A 66 -30.10 4.10 -9.53
N ARG A 67 -31.40 4.47 -9.66
CA ARG A 67 -31.84 5.65 -10.40
C ARG A 67 -32.53 6.66 -9.50
N ARG A 68 -32.28 7.94 -9.74
CA ARG A 68 -32.93 9.06 -9.08
C ARG A 68 -34.39 9.19 -9.57
N PRO A 69 -35.21 10.04 -8.88
CA PRO A 69 -36.57 10.30 -9.30
C PRO A 69 -36.70 10.91 -10.71
N ASP A 70 -35.70 11.64 -11.20
CA ASP A 70 -35.62 12.18 -12.55
C ASP A 70 -35.25 11.18 -13.63
N GLY A 71 -35.11 9.90 -13.26
CA GLY A 71 -34.76 8.80 -14.16
C GLY A 71 -33.28 8.62 -14.46
N ARG A 72 -32.40 9.54 -14.05
CA ARG A 72 -30.95 9.45 -14.27
C ARG A 72 -30.29 8.46 -13.33
N LEU A 73 -29.15 7.89 -13.73
CA LEU A 73 -28.30 7.14 -12.82
C LEU A 73 -27.97 7.99 -11.58
N ARG A 74 -28.07 7.35 -10.42
CA ARG A 74 -27.73 8.03 -9.17
C ARG A 74 -26.25 8.32 -9.08
N HIS A 75 -25.40 7.38 -9.52
CA HIS A 75 -23.97 7.42 -9.38
C HIS A 75 -23.27 7.74 -10.71
N ARG A 76 -22.28 8.63 -10.63
CA ARG A 76 -21.39 8.99 -11.74
C ARG A 76 -20.04 8.30 -11.59
N THR A 77 -19.67 8.00 -10.36
CA THR A 77 -18.40 7.32 -10.00
C THR A 77 -18.72 6.16 -9.10
N GLY A 78 -18.12 5.01 -9.40
CA GLY A 78 -18.20 3.81 -8.58
C GLY A 78 -16.81 3.29 -8.22
N LEU A 79 -16.62 2.82 -6.98
CA LEU A 79 -15.43 2.13 -6.53
C LEU A 79 -15.81 0.80 -5.87
N VAL A 80 -15.39 -0.31 -6.47
CA VAL A 80 -15.65 -1.65 -5.96
C VAL A 80 -14.34 -2.31 -5.57
N GLY A 81 -14.13 -2.50 -4.27
CA GLY A 81 -12.93 -3.14 -3.71
C GLY A 81 -13.18 -4.55 -3.23
N LEU A 82 -12.50 -5.51 -3.84
CA LEU A 82 -12.60 -6.95 -3.55
C LEU A 82 -11.22 -7.60 -3.54
N PRO A 83 -10.93 -8.55 -2.64
CA PRO A 83 -9.72 -9.37 -2.75
C PRO A 83 -9.63 -10.09 -4.10
N ARG A 84 -8.44 -10.59 -4.43
CA ARG A 84 -8.24 -11.41 -5.64
C ARG A 84 -9.14 -12.66 -5.63
N LYS A 85 -9.55 -13.11 -6.84
CA LYS A 85 -10.34 -14.33 -7.07
C LYS A 85 -11.80 -14.28 -6.61
N ASN A 86 -12.37 -13.10 -6.40
CA ASN A 86 -13.80 -12.89 -6.15
C ASN A 86 -14.62 -12.60 -7.44
N GLY A 87 -14.11 -12.94 -8.63
CA GLY A 87 -14.85 -12.79 -9.89
C GLY A 87 -14.96 -11.37 -10.45
N LYS A 88 -14.06 -10.44 -10.01
CA LYS A 88 -14.06 -9.02 -10.44
C LYS A 88 -14.10 -8.83 -11.95
N SER A 89 -13.16 -9.44 -12.67
CA SER A 89 -13.02 -9.25 -14.13
C SER A 89 -14.20 -9.82 -14.91
N ALA A 90 -14.77 -10.95 -14.49
CA ALA A 90 -15.97 -11.51 -15.12
C ALA A 90 -17.19 -10.60 -14.94
N LEU A 91 -17.37 -10.09 -13.72
CA LEU A 91 -18.44 -9.13 -13.43
C LEU A 91 -18.24 -7.82 -14.21
N GLY A 92 -17.01 -7.27 -14.24
CA GLY A 92 -16.69 -6.08 -15.02
C GLY A 92 -16.93 -6.26 -16.52
N SER A 93 -16.59 -7.44 -17.07
CA SER A 93 -16.85 -7.77 -18.48
C SER A 93 -18.35 -7.81 -18.80
N GLY A 94 -19.15 -8.44 -17.94
CA GLY A 94 -20.62 -8.47 -18.09
C GLY A 94 -21.24 -7.09 -17.99
N ILE A 95 -20.78 -6.25 -17.05
CA ILE A 95 -21.21 -4.84 -16.92
C ILE A 95 -20.83 -4.05 -18.19
N GLY A 96 -19.62 -4.25 -18.72
CA GLY A 96 -19.16 -3.60 -19.95
C GLY A 96 -20.01 -3.97 -21.15
N LEU A 97 -20.37 -5.26 -21.31
CA LEU A 97 -21.27 -5.73 -22.37
C LEU A 97 -22.71 -5.19 -22.20
N TYR A 98 -23.22 -5.16 -20.97
CA TYR A 98 -24.51 -4.50 -20.72
C TYR A 98 -24.50 -3.04 -21.15
N GLY A 99 -23.45 -2.28 -20.79
CA GLY A 99 -23.29 -0.89 -21.19
C GLY A 99 -23.20 -0.69 -22.71
N LEU A 100 -22.56 -1.62 -23.41
CA LEU A 100 -22.45 -1.63 -24.87
C LEU A 100 -23.81 -1.89 -25.55
N MET A 101 -24.52 -2.91 -25.08
CA MET A 101 -25.74 -3.42 -25.75
C MET A 101 -27.01 -2.65 -25.37
N MET A 102 -27.10 -2.23 -24.09
CA MET A 102 -28.29 -1.62 -23.51
C MET A 102 -28.11 -0.11 -23.24
N GLY A 103 -26.93 0.44 -23.52
CA GLY A 103 -26.64 1.86 -23.43
C GLY A 103 -27.27 2.68 -24.55
N PRO A 104 -27.11 4.02 -24.51
CA PRO A 104 -27.63 4.91 -25.55
C PRO A 104 -26.97 4.67 -26.89
N ALA A 105 -27.66 5.00 -27.99
CA ALA A 105 -27.07 4.97 -29.33
C ALA A 105 -25.81 5.84 -29.42
N GLY A 106 -24.80 5.37 -30.12
CA GLY A 106 -23.46 5.99 -30.16
C GLY A 106 -22.77 5.97 -28.78
N GLY A 107 -23.10 5.00 -27.93
CA GLY A 107 -22.48 4.80 -26.64
C GLY A 107 -21.02 4.40 -26.75
N GLU A 108 -20.18 4.92 -25.88
CA GLU A 108 -18.76 4.59 -25.80
C GLU A 108 -18.46 3.90 -24.47
N VAL A 109 -18.07 2.61 -24.52
CA VAL A 109 -17.64 1.84 -23.37
C VAL A 109 -16.13 1.67 -23.43
N TYR A 110 -15.45 1.85 -22.30
CA TYR A 110 -14.00 1.70 -22.23
C TYR A 110 -13.56 0.73 -21.14
N SER A 111 -12.62 -0.15 -21.48
CA SER A 111 -11.86 -0.95 -20.52
C SER A 111 -10.51 -0.28 -20.33
N CYS A 112 -10.23 0.18 -19.10
CA CYS A 112 -9.02 0.89 -18.72
C CYS A 112 -8.24 0.11 -17.66
N ALA A 113 -6.92 0.24 -17.66
CA ALA A 113 -6.02 -0.22 -16.61
C ALA A 113 -4.71 0.56 -16.66
N ALA A 114 -3.79 0.26 -15.71
CA ALA A 114 -2.46 0.86 -15.64
C ALA A 114 -1.66 0.67 -16.95
N ASP A 115 -1.74 -0.51 -17.54
CA ASP A 115 -1.14 -0.83 -18.83
C ASP A 115 -2.15 -1.49 -19.78
N ARG A 116 -1.76 -1.59 -21.07
CA ARG A 116 -2.66 -2.08 -22.13
C ARG A 116 -2.99 -3.57 -21.99
N ASP A 117 -2.06 -4.36 -21.50
CA ASP A 117 -2.25 -5.81 -21.39
C ASP A 117 -3.21 -6.11 -20.24
N GLN A 118 -3.14 -5.37 -19.13
CA GLN A 118 -4.11 -5.44 -18.06
C GLN A 118 -5.51 -4.98 -18.51
N ALA A 119 -5.61 -3.88 -19.26
CA ALA A 119 -6.89 -3.41 -19.82
C ALA A 119 -7.53 -4.44 -20.76
N ARG A 120 -6.72 -5.22 -21.47
CA ARG A 120 -7.17 -6.33 -22.32
C ARG A 120 -7.74 -7.52 -21.56
N ILE A 121 -7.47 -7.68 -20.25
CA ILE A 121 -7.98 -8.83 -19.47
C ILE A 121 -9.51 -8.78 -19.40
N VAL A 122 -10.09 -7.65 -18.98
CA VAL A 122 -11.55 -7.46 -18.91
C VAL A 122 -12.15 -7.45 -20.30
N PHE A 123 -11.56 -6.71 -21.23
CA PHE A 123 -12.02 -6.66 -22.63
C PHE A 123 -11.94 -8.02 -23.31
N GLY A 124 -10.85 -8.77 -23.16
CA GLY A 124 -10.68 -10.11 -23.75
C GLY A 124 -11.67 -11.11 -23.20
N MET A 125 -12.05 -10.99 -21.92
CA MET A 125 -13.11 -11.80 -21.34
C MET A 125 -14.47 -11.42 -21.93
N ALA A 126 -14.78 -10.14 -22.08
CA ALA A 126 -15.99 -9.65 -22.74
C ALA A 126 -16.06 -10.14 -24.21
N ARG A 127 -14.95 -10.05 -24.93
CA ARG A 127 -14.82 -10.57 -26.29
C ARG A 127 -15.15 -12.06 -26.37
N THR A 128 -14.57 -12.87 -25.48
CA THR A 128 -14.83 -14.32 -25.43
C THR A 128 -16.29 -14.62 -25.06
N MET A 129 -16.93 -13.81 -24.17
CA MET A 129 -18.36 -13.93 -23.90
C MET A 129 -19.20 -13.68 -25.13
N VAL A 130 -18.88 -12.65 -25.94
CA VAL A 130 -19.53 -12.38 -27.22
C VAL A 130 -19.36 -13.56 -28.19
N GLU A 131 -18.14 -14.05 -28.38
CA GLU A 131 -17.81 -15.15 -29.31
C GLU A 131 -18.54 -16.46 -28.93
N LYS A 132 -18.91 -16.65 -27.67
CA LYS A 132 -19.60 -17.83 -27.13
C LYS A 132 -21.12 -17.68 -26.98
N SER A 133 -21.66 -16.47 -27.14
CA SER A 133 -23.09 -16.16 -27.08
C SER A 133 -23.61 -15.88 -28.48
N PRO A 134 -24.45 -16.75 -29.07
CA PRO A 134 -24.99 -16.56 -30.41
C PRO A 134 -25.68 -15.21 -30.61
N GLU A 135 -26.47 -14.78 -29.62
CA GLU A 135 -27.23 -13.52 -29.66
C GLU A 135 -26.32 -12.31 -29.67
N LEU A 136 -25.24 -12.34 -28.88
CA LEU A 136 -24.26 -11.23 -28.85
C LEU A 136 -23.40 -11.24 -30.11
N ALA A 137 -23.01 -12.42 -30.62
CA ALA A 137 -22.22 -12.55 -31.84
C ALA A 137 -22.98 -12.04 -33.07
N GLU A 138 -24.29 -12.31 -33.17
CA GLU A 138 -25.14 -11.81 -34.26
C GLU A 138 -25.28 -10.28 -34.23
N ALA A 139 -25.38 -9.69 -33.03
CA ALA A 139 -25.61 -8.26 -32.85
C ALA A 139 -24.33 -7.40 -32.94
N THR A 140 -23.14 -8.00 -32.96
CA THR A 140 -21.89 -7.26 -32.82
C THR A 140 -20.87 -7.58 -33.92
N LYS A 141 -19.91 -6.66 -34.12
CA LYS A 141 -18.68 -6.90 -34.89
C LYS A 141 -17.49 -6.85 -33.96
N VAL A 142 -16.72 -7.92 -33.91
CA VAL A 142 -15.58 -8.06 -33.00
C VAL A 142 -14.28 -7.80 -33.75
N TYR A 143 -13.49 -6.88 -33.21
CA TYR A 143 -12.14 -6.54 -33.66
C TYR A 143 -11.10 -6.89 -32.57
N ARG A 144 -9.83 -6.68 -32.87
CA ARG A 144 -8.74 -6.97 -31.93
C ARG A 144 -8.87 -6.20 -30.60
N ASP A 145 -9.19 -4.91 -30.66
CA ASP A 145 -9.22 -3.99 -29.51
C ASP A 145 -10.57 -3.22 -29.44
N ALA A 146 -11.59 -3.68 -30.15
CA ALA A 146 -12.93 -3.09 -30.16
C ALA A 146 -14.04 -4.15 -30.41
N ILE A 147 -15.22 -3.90 -29.84
CA ILE A 147 -16.48 -4.55 -30.16
C ILE A 147 -17.46 -3.47 -30.55
N GLU A 148 -18.09 -3.58 -31.70
CA GLU A 148 -19.06 -2.60 -32.22
C GLU A 148 -20.44 -3.19 -32.33
N VAL A 149 -21.45 -2.38 -32.07
CA VAL A 149 -22.88 -2.71 -32.33
C VAL A 149 -23.33 -1.85 -33.54
N PRO A 150 -23.35 -2.42 -34.76
CA PRO A 150 -23.62 -1.62 -35.97
C PRO A 150 -24.99 -0.94 -35.96
N SER A 151 -25.98 -1.56 -35.35
CA SER A 151 -27.37 -1.03 -35.29
C SER A 151 -27.49 0.26 -34.47
N THR A 152 -26.66 0.46 -33.46
CA THR A 152 -26.68 1.64 -32.58
C THR A 152 -25.49 2.56 -32.79
N GLY A 153 -24.43 2.11 -33.47
CA GLY A 153 -23.16 2.79 -33.59
C GLY A 153 -22.35 2.81 -32.28
N SER A 154 -22.73 2.01 -31.29
CA SER A 154 -22.05 1.92 -30.00
C SER A 154 -20.78 1.09 -30.11
N VAL A 155 -19.78 1.42 -29.27
CA VAL A 155 -18.46 0.77 -29.30
C VAL A 155 -17.91 0.51 -27.91
N TYR A 156 -17.27 -0.67 -27.73
CA TYR A 156 -16.50 -1.02 -26.54
C TYR A 156 -15.03 -1.14 -26.94
N ARG A 157 -14.13 -0.35 -26.33
CA ARG A 157 -12.70 -0.26 -26.67
C ARG A 157 -11.79 -0.44 -25.45
N VAL A 158 -10.55 -0.90 -25.75
CA VAL A 158 -9.45 -0.93 -24.78
C VAL A 158 -8.72 0.41 -24.80
N LEU A 159 -8.51 1.01 -23.64
CA LEU A 159 -7.68 2.20 -23.44
C LEU A 159 -6.57 1.92 -22.41
N SER A 160 -5.36 2.39 -22.71
CA SER A 160 -4.23 2.38 -21.76
C SER A 160 -3.78 3.80 -21.47
N SER A 161 -2.99 3.95 -20.40
CA SER A 161 -2.38 5.22 -20.00
C SER A 161 -1.58 5.92 -21.09
N GLU A 162 -1.09 5.20 -22.11
CA GLU A 162 -0.35 5.78 -23.24
C GLU A 162 -1.26 6.28 -24.37
N ALA A 163 -2.51 5.82 -24.43
CA ALA A 163 -3.43 6.09 -25.55
C ALA A 163 -4.47 7.19 -25.28
N PHE A 164 -4.57 7.68 -24.04
CA PHE A 164 -5.63 8.62 -23.62
C PHE A 164 -5.37 10.09 -24.00
N THR A 165 -4.16 10.43 -24.47
CA THR A 165 -3.81 11.80 -24.91
C THR A 165 -4.60 12.30 -26.11
N LYS A 166 -5.48 11.48 -26.70
CA LYS A 166 -6.37 11.87 -27.79
C LYS A 166 -7.65 12.49 -27.22
N GLU A 167 -7.80 13.77 -27.42
CA GLU A 167 -9.01 14.53 -27.10
C GLU A 167 -10.25 13.97 -27.84
N GLY A 168 -11.44 14.15 -27.26
CA GLY A 168 -12.72 13.80 -27.90
C GLY A 168 -13.42 12.54 -27.39
N LEU A 169 -12.98 11.97 -26.25
CA LEU A 169 -13.67 10.85 -25.63
C LEU A 169 -14.99 11.31 -24.95
N SER A 170 -16.06 10.52 -25.13
CA SER A 170 -17.37 10.78 -24.55
C SER A 170 -17.96 9.51 -23.93
N PRO A 171 -17.35 9.01 -22.84
CA PRO A 171 -17.70 7.71 -22.25
C PRO A 171 -19.12 7.68 -21.70
N THR A 172 -19.83 6.59 -21.99
CA THR A 172 -21.08 6.23 -21.31
C THR A 172 -20.79 5.30 -20.13
N LEU A 173 -19.77 4.44 -20.27
CA LEU A 173 -19.31 3.55 -19.20
C LEU A 173 -17.80 3.32 -19.30
N VAL A 174 -17.13 3.45 -18.19
CA VAL A 174 -15.71 3.09 -18.05
C VAL A 174 -15.56 2.01 -17.01
N ILE A 175 -14.87 0.92 -17.35
CA ILE A 175 -14.45 -0.10 -16.41
C ILE A 175 -12.93 0.05 -16.23
N TYR A 176 -12.52 0.60 -15.09
CA TYR A 176 -11.10 0.70 -14.74
C TYR A 176 -10.73 -0.49 -13.84
N ASP A 177 -10.04 -1.49 -14.40
CA ASP A 177 -9.61 -2.67 -13.65
C ASP A 177 -8.27 -2.43 -12.96
N GLU A 178 -8.11 -3.02 -11.79
CA GLU A 178 -6.91 -2.96 -10.93
C GLU A 178 -6.42 -1.51 -10.69
N LEU A 179 -7.34 -0.59 -10.36
CA LEU A 179 -7.07 0.82 -10.13
C LEU A 179 -5.95 1.08 -9.09
N HIS A 180 -5.71 0.13 -8.16
CA HIS A 180 -4.61 0.21 -7.21
C HIS A 180 -3.21 0.23 -7.86
N ALA A 181 -3.09 -0.23 -9.10
CA ALA A 181 -1.85 -0.24 -9.87
C ALA A 181 -1.66 1.01 -10.75
N ALA A 182 -2.62 1.95 -10.75
CA ALA A 182 -2.51 3.19 -11.53
C ALA A 182 -1.24 3.96 -11.13
N PRO A 183 -0.37 4.31 -12.11
CA PRO A 183 0.89 4.99 -11.82
C PRO A 183 0.69 6.46 -11.38
N ASN A 184 -0.41 7.07 -11.82
CA ASN A 184 -0.82 8.44 -11.50
C ASN A 184 -2.34 8.62 -11.70
N ASP A 185 -2.82 9.83 -11.53
CA ASP A 185 -4.24 10.19 -11.62
C ASP A 185 -4.74 10.47 -13.06
N GLU A 186 -3.86 10.61 -14.02
CA GLU A 186 -4.18 11.22 -15.32
C GLU A 186 -5.33 10.50 -16.04
N LEU A 187 -5.19 9.18 -16.27
CA LEU A 187 -6.22 8.42 -16.99
C LEU A 187 -7.56 8.43 -16.23
N TRP A 188 -7.53 8.29 -14.90
CA TRP A 188 -8.73 8.37 -14.07
C TRP A 188 -9.42 9.74 -14.21
N ASN A 189 -8.66 10.82 -14.12
CA ASN A 189 -9.17 12.19 -14.19
C ASN A 189 -9.75 12.48 -15.59
N VAL A 190 -9.05 12.09 -16.66
CA VAL A 190 -9.55 12.25 -18.03
C VAL A 190 -10.89 11.53 -18.21
N MET A 191 -11.00 10.26 -17.79
CA MET A 191 -12.26 9.50 -17.92
C MET A 191 -13.36 10.08 -17.05
N SER A 192 -13.06 10.53 -15.84
CA SER A 192 -14.05 11.13 -14.94
C SER A 192 -14.56 12.48 -15.43
N LEU A 193 -13.71 13.32 -16.02
CA LEU A 193 -14.10 14.62 -16.57
C LEU A 193 -14.81 14.49 -17.94
N ALA A 194 -14.43 13.51 -18.75
CA ALA A 194 -15.05 13.26 -20.07
C ALA A 194 -16.52 12.86 -20.01
N GLN A 195 -17.03 12.47 -18.83
CA GLN A 195 -18.46 12.17 -18.62
C GLN A 195 -19.39 13.39 -18.77
N ALA A 196 -18.87 14.60 -18.72
CA ALA A 196 -19.68 15.84 -18.64
C ALA A 196 -20.68 15.97 -19.80
N ALA A 197 -20.36 15.43 -20.98
CA ALA A 197 -21.22 15.46 -22.17
C ALA A 197 -22.38 14.43 -22.15
N ARG A 198 -22.39 13.49 -21.18
CA ARG A 198 -23.39 12.42 -21.09
C ARG A 198 -24.28 12.60 -19.86
N LEU A 199 -25.60 12.47 -20.04
CA LEU A 199 -26.56 12.53 -18.93
C LEU A 199 -26.41 11.33 -17.98
N ASP A 200 -26.31 10.13 -18.56
CA ASP A 200 -26.11 8.88 -17.86
C ASP A 200 -24.73 8.32 -18.24
N ALA A 201 -23.75 8.53 -17.39
CA ALA A 201 -22.42 7.95 -17.54
C ALA A 201 -21.89 7.48 -16.17
N LEU A 202 -21.12 6.40 -16.17
CA LEU A 202 -20.52 5.82 -14.99
C LEU A 202 -19.05 5.50 -15.23
N VAL A 203 -18.15 6.00 -14.38
CA VAL A 203 -16.77 5.52 -14.28
C VAL A 203 -16.68 4.61 -13.07
N LEU A 204 -16.39 3.34 -13.33
CA LEU A 204 -16.33 2.27 -12.33
C LEU A 204 -14.91 1.76 -12.16
N GLY A 205 -14.29 2.03 -11.01
CA GLY A 205 -13.06 1.37 -10.59
C GLY A 205 -13.38 0.02 -9.94
N ILE A 206 -12.80 -1.05 -10.45
CA ILE A 206 -12.87 -2.39 -9.86
C ILE A 206 -11.47 -2.81 -9.46
N THR A 207 -11.21 -3.03 -8.17
CA THR A 207 -9.84 -3.15 -7.70
C THR A 207 -9.70 -4.03 -6.46
N THR A 208 -8.46 -4.30 -6.09
CA THR A 208 -8.05 -4.70 -4.73
C THR A 208 -7.44 -3.51 -4.01
N ALA A 209 -7.25 -3.62 -2.70
CA ALA A 209 -6.36 -2.73 -1.98
C ALA A 209 -4.92 -2.85 -2.53
N GLY A 210 -4.17 -1.81 -2.37
CA GLY A 210 -2.77 -1.71 -2.74
C GLY A 210 -1.97 -1.02 -1.66
N VAL A 211 -1.03 -0.21 -2.09
CA VAL A 211 -0.25 0.67 -1.21
C VAL A 211 -1.00 1.98 -0.98
N LYS A 212 -0.87 2.52 0.24
CA LYS A 212 -1.49 3.82 0.59
C LYS A 212 -0.86 4.97 -0.18
N SER A 213 0.47 4.99 -0.25
CA SER A 213 1.21 6.08 -0.87
C SER A 213 1.96 5.61 -2.12
N ASP A 214 2.12 6.50 -3.08
CA ASP A 214 2.96 6.31 -4.26
C ASP A 214 4.48 6.50 -3.93
N ASN A 215 5.32 6.39 -4.94
CA ASN A 215 6.77 6.56 -4.80
C ASN A 215 7.20 7.99 -4.42
N THR A 216 6.29 8.97 -4.49
CA THR A 216 6.53 10.36 -4.08
C THR A 216 6.11 10.63 -2.65
N GLY A 217 5.47 9.67 -1.99
CA GLY A 217 4.91 9.79 -0.65
C GLY A 217 3.52 10.43 -0.62
N GLN A 218 2.89 10.67 -1.78
CA GLN A 218 1.51 11.11 -1.87
C GLN A 218 0.56 9.91 -1.84
N ASP A 219 -0.65 10.12 -1.34
CA ASP A 219 -1.68 9.09 -1.36
C ASP A 219 -1.96 8.63 -2.79
N SER A 220 -1.93 7.31 -3.02
CA SER A 220 -2.25 6.75 -4.33
C SER A 220 -3.69 7.09 -4.76
N THR A 221 -3.93 7.20 -6.07
CA THR A 221 -5.25 7.48 -6.63
C THR A 221 -6.35 6.61 -6.02
N CYS A 222 -6.10 5.31 -5.97
CA CYS A 222 -7.07 4.36 -5.44
C CYS A 222 -7.31 4.55 -3.94
N TYR A 223 -6.27 4.83 -3.15
CA TYR A 223 -6.39 5.06 -1.71
C TYR A 223 -7.14 6.36 -1.40
N ARG A 224 -6.89 7.45 -2.13
CA ARG A 224 -7.66 8.70 -2.00
C ARG A 224 -9.14 8.49 -2.27
N LEU A 225 -9.48 7.77 -3.34
CA LEU A 225 -10.88 7.46 -3.67
C LEU A 225 -11.53 6.57 -2.61
N PHE A 226 -10.79 5.58 -2.07
CA PHE A 226 -11.24 4.76 -0.94
C PHE A 226 -11.51 5.62 0.30
N GLN A 227 -10.59 6.51 0.68
CA GLN A 227 -10.77 7.38 1.83
C GLN A 227 -12.00 8.29 1.66
N TYR A 228 -12.19 8.85 0.45
CA TYR A 228 -13.35 9.66 0.11
C TYR A 228 -14.65 8.86 0.27
N GLY A 229 -14.72 7.68 -0.34
CA GLY A 229 -15.88 6.79 -0.22
C GLY A 229 -16.14 6.31 1.21
N ALA A 230 -15.09 6.08 2.00
CA ALA A 230 -15.21 5.69 3.41
C ALA A 230 -15.81 6.83 4.26
N ARG A 231 -15.47 8.08 3.98
CA ARG A 231 -16.07 9.26 4.63
C ARG A 231 -17.56 9.39 4.28
N ILE A 232 -17.93 9.14 3.02
CA ILE A 232 -19.36 9.11 2.60
C ILE A 232 -20.09 7.96 3.31
N ALA A 233 -19.50 6.75 3.37
CA ALA A 233 -20.10 5.60 4.01
C ALA A 233 -20.36 5.83 5.52
N ARG A 234 -19.50 6.62 6.20
CA ARG A 234 -19.67 7.04 7.60
C ARG A 234 -20.63 8.23 7.77
N GLY A 235 -21.03 8.88 6.68
CA GLY A 235 -21.91 10.07 6.72
C GLY A 235 -21.18 11.38 7.05
N GLU A 236 -19.87 11.43 6.91
CA GLU A 236 -19.04 12.64 7.09
C GLU A 236 -19.10 13.58 5.87
N VAL A 237 -19.40 13.03 4.71
CA VAL A 237 -19.55 13.74 3.43
C VAL A 237 -20.84 13.28 2.78
N ASP A 238 -21.61 14.22 2.24
CA ASP A 238 -22.80 13.94 1.43
C ASP A 238 -22.49 14.13 -0.06
N ASP A 239 -22.23 13.00 -0.73
CA ASP A 239 -22.10 12.96 -2.19
C ASP A 239 -22.84 11.74 -2.75
N PRO A 240 -24.10 11.93 -3.16
CA PRO A 240 -24.90 10.85 -3.71
C PRO A 240 -24.43 10.37 -5.10
N SER A 241 -23.54 11.08 -5.76
CA SER A 241 -23.01 10.71 -7.07
C SER A 241 -21.85 9.71 -6.98
N PHE A 242 -21.29 9.51 -5.78
CA PHE A 242 -20.20 8.57 -5.54
C PHE A 242 -20.70 7.29 -4.86
N PHE A 243 -20.51 6.16 -5.50
CA PHE A 243 -20.80 4.83 -4.97
C PHE A 243 -19.53 4.12 -4.52
N MET A 244 -19.55 3.52 -3.34
CA MET A 244 -18.49 2.59 -2.93
C MET A 244 -19.07 1.34 -2.26
N ALA A 245 -18.55 0.17 -2.67
CA ALA A 245 -18.70 -1.10 -1.99
C ALA A 245 -17.32 -1.73 -1.82
N TRP A 246 -16.87 -1.83 -0.57
CA TRP A 246 -15.50 -2.26 -0.27
C TRP A 246 -15.50 -3.38 0.77
N TRP A 247 -15.08 -4.58 0.36
CA TRP A 247 -14.91 -5.73 1.23
C TRP A 247 -13.48 -5.80 1.73
N GLN A 248 -13.31 -5.79 3.03
CA GLN A 248 -12.03 -6.03 3.70
C GLN A 248 -12.27 -6.63 5.09
N SER A 249 -11.27 -7.30 5.65
CA SER A 249 -11.22 -7.59 7.08
C SER A 249 -10.78 -6.36 7.87
N LYS A 250 -11.01 -6.36 9.19
CA LYS A 250 -10.52 -5.29 10.07
C LYS A 250 -9.00 -5.18 9.97
N ASP A 251 -8.46 -3.96 10.14
CA ASP A 251 -7.02 -3.71 10.00
C ASP A 251 -6.18 -4.49 11.03
N ASP A 252 -6.71 -4.68 12.25
CA ASP A 252 -6.12 -5.44 13.34
C ASP A 252 -6.42 -6.96 13.29
N ALA A 253 -7.11 -7.43 12.25
CA ALA A 253 -7.50 -8.84 12.15
C ALA A 253 -6.29 -9.74 11.97
N ASP A 254 -6.30 -10.87 12.67
CA ASP A 254 -5.31 -11.94 12.47
C ASP A 254 -5.39 -12.48 11.03
N HIS A 255 -4.29 -12.32 10.29
CA HIS A 255 -4.20 -12.74 8.89
C HIS A 255 -4.18 -14.26 8.71
N ARG A 256 -3.97 -15.02 9.78
CA ARG A 256 -3.99 -16.50 9.78
C ARG A 256 -5.38 -17.08 10.10
N SER A 257 -6.33 -16.23 10.48
CA SER A 257 -7.65 -16.67 10.90
C SER A 257 -8.63 -16.84 9.73
N PRO A 258 -9.27 -18.03 9.56
CA PRO A 258 -10.34 -18.23 8.58
C PRO A 258 -11.53 -17.27 8.75
N VAL A 259 -11.77 -16.76 9.96
CA VAL A 259 -12.80 -15.74 10.22
C VAL A 259 -12.47 -14.45 9.51
N SER A 260 -11.22 -14.03 9.56
CA SER A 260 -10.73 -12.83 8.87
C SER A 260 -10.82 -12.99 7.34
N TRP A 261 -10.50 -14.17 6.82
CA TRP A 261 -10.59 -14.45 5.39
C TRP A 261 -12.03 -14.37 4.88
N LYS A 262 -12.98 -14.99 5.62
CA LYS A 262 -14.42 -14.92 5.31
C LYS A 262 -14.98 -13.51 5.35
N ALA A 263 -14.51 -12.67 6.29
CA ALA A 263 -14.99 -11.29 6.42
C ALA A 263 -14.61 -10.44 5.18
N ALA A 264 -13.44 -10.68 4.60
CA ALA A 264 -12.96 -9.95 3.43
C ALA A 264 -13.47 -10.52 2.10
N ASN A 265 -13.81 -11.81 2.05
CA ASN A 265 -14.08 -12.50 0.79
C ASN A 265 -15.53 -12.99 0.71
N PRO A 266 -16.42 -12.27 0.00
CA PRO A 266 -17.81 -12.68 -0.16
C PRO A 266 -17.97 -14.01 -0.94
N GLY A 267 -16.98 -14.37 -1.77
CA GLY A 267 -16.91 -15.63 -2.52
C GLY A 267 -16.17 -16.77 -1.82
N PHE A 268 -15.81 -16.61 -0.53
CA PHE A 268 -15.07 -17.65 0.21
C PHE A 268 -15.85 -18.98 0.30
N GLY A 269 -15.21 -20.06 -0.15
CA GLY A 269 -15.82 -21.40 -0.21
C GLY A 269 -16.87 -21.60 -1.33
N ASP A 270 -16.88 -20.68 -2.32
CA ASP A 270 -17.76 -20.72 -3.50
C ASP A 270 -16.98 -20.35 -4.78
N LEU A 271 -16.33 -19.19 -4.80
CA LEU A 271 -15.42 -18.76 -5.88
C LEU A 271 -13.94 -19.00 -5.55
N GLN A 272 -13.65 -19.33 -4.31
CA GLN A 272 -12.29 -19.50 -3.77
C GLN A 272 -12.26 -20.76 -2.91
N ASP A 273 -11.17 -21.53 -3.07
CA ASP A 273 -10.91 -22.69 -2.25
C ASP A 273 -10.35 -22.29 -0.87
N PRO A 274 -11.00 -22.70 0.23
CA PRO A 274 -10.45 -22.50 1.58
C PRO A 274 -9.07 -23.12 1.79
N GLU A 275 -8.76 -24.27 1.19
CA GLU A 275 -7.46 -24.94 1.32
C GLU A 275 -6.32 -24.12 0.69
N ASP A 276 -6.61 -23.37 -0.39
CA ASP A 276 -5.62 -22.45 -0.98
C ASP A 276 -5.23 -21.33 -0.01
N PHE A 277 -6.15 -20.86 0.85
CA PHE A 277 -5.82 -19.86 1.88
C PHE A 277 -4.91 -20.43 2.96
N ASP A 278 -5.19 -21.65 3.45
CA ASP A 278 -4.35 -22.33 4.44
C ASP A 278 -2.93 -22.57 3.92
N SER A 279 -2.79 -22.86 2.63
CA SER A 279 -1.50 -23.02 1.97
C SER A 279 -0.82 -21.67 1.72
N ALA A 280 -1.55 -20.69 1.21
CA ALA A 280 -0.99 -19.38 0.85
C ALA A 280 -0.48 -18.59 2.07
N VAL A 281 -1.17 -18.64 3.21
CA VAL A 281 -0.77 -17.89 4.41
C VAL A 281 0.59 -18.32 4.96
N LYS A 282 1.01 -19.55 4.70
CA LYS A 282 2.29 -20.11 5.16
C LYS A 282 3.50 -19.68 4.32
N ARG A 283 3.30 -19.33 3.05
CA ARG A 283 4.36 -19.07 2.06
C ARG A 283 4.36 -17.66 1.47
N THR A 284 3.27 -16.90 1.69
CA THR A 284 3.14 -15.53 1.18
C THR A 284 3.55 -14.54 2.28
N PRO A 285 4.38 -13.53 1.99
CA PRO A 285 4.67 -12.46 2.93
C PRO A 285 3.38 -11.83 3.46
N GLU A 286 3.34 -11.51 4.76
CA GLU A 286 2.13 -11.05 5.45
C GLU A 286 1.47 -9.84 4.76
N ASN A 287 2.26 -8.83 4.40
CA ASN A 287 1.73 -7.63 3.73
C ASN A 287 1.08 -7.95 2.38
N GLU A 288 1.66 -8.88 1.62
CA GLU A 288 1.08 -9.31 0.35
C GLU A 288 -0.20 -10.13 0.57
N PHE A 289 -0.21 -11.02 1.56
CA PHE A 289 -1.41 -11.78 1.93
C PHE A 289 -2.52 -10.83 2.38
N ARG A 290 -2.22 -9.88 3.27
CA ARG A 290 -3.18 -8.85 3.73
C ARG A 290 -3.76 -8.06 2.57
N THR A 291 -2.92 -7.60 1.65
CA THR A 291 -3.37 -6.83 0.47
C THR A 291 -4.22 -7.68 -0.46
N LYS A 292 -3.72 -8.85 -0.89
CA LYS A 292 -4.31 -9.63 -1.98
C LYS A 292 -5.46 -10.55 -1.54
N ARG A 293 -5.46 -11.02 -0.27
CA ARG A 293 -6.44 -11.96 0.27
C ARG A 293 -7.39 -11.35 1.29
N MET A 294 -7.00 -10.26 1.96
CA MET A 294 -7.83 -9.60 2.97
C MET A 294 -8.26 -8.19 2.58
N ASN A 295 -7.80 -7.70 1.41
CA ASN A 295 -8.10 -6.38 0.85
C ASN A 295 -7.77 -5.23 1.80
N GLN A 296 -6.72 -5.39 2.61
CA GLN A 296 -6.24 -4.39 3.54
C GLN A 296 -5.22 -3.49 2.86
N TRP A 297 -5.28 -2.21 3.19
CA TRP A 297 -4.31 -1.23 2.74
C TRP A 297 -3.00 -1.39 3.52
N VAL A 298 -1.90 -1.48 2.80
CA VAL A 298 -0.55 -1.55 3.37
C VAL A 298 0.24 -0.30 3.00
N ASN A 299 1.24 0.03 3.79
CA ASN A 299 2.15 1.09 3.43
C ASN A 299 3.01 0.65 2.23
N ALA A 300 3.43 1.59 1.39
CA ALA A 300 4.20 1.33 0.17
C ALA A 300 5.53 0.62 0.44
N GLN A 301 5.99 0.64 1.67
CA GLN A 301 7.30 0.18 2.07
C GLN A 301 7.16 -0.97 3.08
N THR A 302 7.86 -2.05 2.79
CA THR A 302 7.98 -3.19 3.70
C THR A 302 8.73 -2.71 4.94
N ALA A 303 8.22 -3.01 6.13
CA ALA A 303 8.99 -2.82 7.36
C ALA A 303 10.38 -3.43 7.19
N TRP A 304 11.41 -2.70 7.59
CA TRP A 304 12.79 -3.12 7.38
C TRP A 304 13.09 -4.44 8.10
N LEU A 305 12.79 -4.50 9.38
CA LEU A 305 12.98 -5.72 10.18
C LEU A 305 11.68 -6.54 10.24
N PRO A 306 11.76 -7.88 10.18
CA PRO A 306 10.60 -8.73 10.46
C PRO A 306 10.04 -8.49 11.85
N THR A 307 8.72 -8.60 12.00
CA THR A 307 8.04 -8.43 13.29
C THR A 307 8.62 -9.36 14.35
N GLY A 308 9.03 -8.80 15.48
CA GLY A 308 9.61 -9.54 16.61
C GLY A 308 11.10 -9.90 16.47
N ALA A 309 11.73 -9.69 15.31
CA ALA A 309 13.15 -9.99 15.14
C ALA A 309 14.06 -9.14 16.04
N TRP A 310 13.72 -7.87 16.19
CA TRP A 310 14.40 -6.95 17.11
C TRP A 310 14.11 -7.30 18.57
N ASP A 311 12.86 -7.49 18.94
CA ASP A 311 12.43 -7.73 20.33
C ASP A 311 13.04 -9.02 20.90
N ALA A 312 13.37 -10.00 20.06
CA ALA A 312 14.04 -11.26 20.47
C ALA A 312 15.50 -11.08 20.94
N LEU A 313 16.11 -9.91 20.68
CA LEU A 313 17.51 -9.59 20.99
C LEU A 313 17.70 -8.73 22.23
N GLU A 314 16.62 -8.56 23.00
CA GLU A 314 16.60 -7.76 24.21
C GLU A 314 17.61 -8.25 25.26
N ARG A 315 18.39 -7.32 25.83
CA ARG A 315 19.29 -7.52 26.94
C ARG A 315 19.40 -6.23 27.75
N ALA A 316 18.67 -6.16 28.85
CA ALA A 316 18.39 -4.93 29.61
C ALA A 316 19.61 -4.28 30.31
N GLU A 317 20.79 -4.87 30.26
CA GLU A 317 21.98 -4.35 30.95
C GLU A 317 22.60 -3.18 30.18
N GLN A 318 22.94 -2.11 30.89
CA GLN A 318 23.75 -1.00 30.33
C GLN A 318 25.22 -1.46 30.19
N PRO A 319 25.99 -0.90 29.22
CA PRO A 319 27.40 -1.25 29.09
C PRO A 319 28.23 -0.74 30.26
N ASP A 320 29.25 -1.51 30.67
CA ASP A 320 30.20 -1.09 31.66
C ASP A 320 31.03 0.13 31.16
N ALA A 321 31.49 1.00 32.07
CA ALA A 321 32.14 2.25 31.75
C ALA A 321 33.47 2.10 31.01
N ASP A 322 34.16 0.97 31.16
CA ASP A 322 35.46 0.66 30.52
C ASP A 322 35.35 0.02 29.14
N VAL A 323 34.16 -0.47 28.78
CA VAL A 323 33.91 -1.01 27.44
C VAL A 323 33.96 0.09 26.39
N PRO A 324 34.76 -0.07 25.30
CA PRO A 324 34.79 0.95 24.24
C PRO A 324 33.44 1.06 23.57
N VAL A 325 33.00 2.31 23.35
CA VAL A 325 31.69 2.66 22.78
C VAL A 325 31.83 3.63 21.62
N VAL A 326 31.04 3.45 20.58
CA VAL A 326 30.76 4.43 19.53
C VAL A 326 29.42 5.08 19.82
N LEU A 327 29.38 6.43 19.84
CA LEU A 327 28.13 7.20 19.94
C LEU A 327 27.78 7.78 18.57
N PHE A 328 26.57 7.61 18.11
CA PHE A 328 26.13 8.16 16.83
C PHE A 328 25.06 9.23 17.05
N VAL A 329 25.21 10.37 16.38
CA VAL A 329 24.27 11.49 16.46
C VAL A 329 23.69 11.76 15.07
N ASP A 330 22.37 11.71 14.96
CA ASP A 330 21.62 12.08 13.75
C ASP A 330 20.35 12.83 14.14
N GLY A 331 19.89 13.70 13.25
CA GLY A 331 18.61 14.37 13.44
C GLY A 331 18.49 15.75 12.83
N SER A 332 17.36 16.38 13.14
CA SER A 332 16.93 17.67 12.61
C SER A 332 16.57 18.63 13.74
N PHE A 333 16.93 19.90 13.58
CA PHE A 333 16.62 20.95 14.56
C PHE A 333 15.14 21.33 14.64
N SER A 334 14.32 20.96 13.63
CA SER A 334 12.93 21.39 13.56
C SER A 334 12.05 20.35 12.85
N GLY A 335 10.89 20.09 13.42
CA GLY A 335 9.84 19.29 12.79
C GLY A 335 10.09 17.78 12.71
N ASP A 336 11.29 17.31 13.04
CA ASP A 336 11.68 15.91 13.12
C ASP A 336 12.24 15.59 14.52
N SER A 337 13.05 14.54 14.67
CA SER A 337 13.71 14.18 15.92
C SER A 337 15.23 14.34 15.81
N THR A 338 15.90 14.42 16.96
CA THR A 338 17.34 14.24 17.10
C THR A 338 17.56 13.08 18.05
N PHE A 339 18.47 12.18 17.71
CA PHE A 339 18.72 10.96 18.45
C PHE A 339 20.21 10.73 18.66
N ILE A 340 20.57 10.20 19.84
CA ILE A 340 21.91 9.70 20.14
C ILE A 340 21.79 8.24 20.53
N ALA A 341 22.41 7.35 19.75
CA ALA A 341 22.53 5.92 20.06
C ALA A 341 23.98 5.56 20.31
N GLY A 342 24.21 4.63 21.24
CA GLY A 342 25.50 4.02 21.51
C GLY A 342 25.56 2.58 20.99
N CYS A 343 26.79 2.14 20.64
CA CYS A 343 27.08 0.77 20.29
C CYS A 343 28.42 0.35 20.94
N THR A 344 28.42 -0.77 21.67
CA THR A 344 29.67 -1.29 22.26
C THR A 344 30.58 -1.92 21.21
N VAL A 345 31.90 -1.83 21.42
CA VAL A 345 32.92 -2.46 20.55
C VAL A 345 33.27 -3.82 21.13
N GLU A 346 32.34 -4.76 20.98
CA GLU A 346 32.45 -6.13 21.49
C GLU A 346 32.22 -7.15 20.36
N GLU A 347 32.41 -8.44 20.63
CA GLU A 347 32.13 -9.52 19.66
C GLU A 347 30.60 -9.57 19.34
N THR A 348 29.79 -9.45 20.37
CA THR A 348 28.33 -9.26 20.25
C THR A 348 27.99 -7.82 20.69
N PRO A 349 28.00 -6.86 19.76
CA PRO A 349 27.78 -5.46 20.11
C PRO A 349 26.41 -5.24 20.73
N ARG A 350 26.33 -4.26 21.63
CA ARG A 350 25.09 -3.86 22.28
C ARG A 350 24.71 -2.45 21.83
N ILE A 351 23.48 -2.32 21.29
CA ILE A 351 22.90 -1.05 20.91
C ILE A 351 22.08 -0.52 22.09
N PHE A 352 22.24 0.77 22.42
CA PHE A 352 21.48 1.40 23.49
C PHE A 352 21.16 2.87 23.18
N LYS A 353 20.07 3.38 23.76
CA LYS A 353 19.74 4.78 23.68
C LYS A 353 20.54 5.59 24.68
N VAL A 354 21.13 6.71 24.22
CA VAL A 354 21.74 7.73 25.07
C VAL A 354 20.73 8.84 25.36
N ALA A 355 20.18 9.46 24.31
CA ALA A 355 19.17 10.51 24.41
C ALA A 355 18.34 10.65 23.13
N ALA A 356 17.17 11.27 23.25
CA ALA A 356 16.34 11.62 22.11
C ALA A 356 15.49 12.86 22.38
N TRP A 357 15.37 13.72 21.39
CA TRP A 357 14.52 14.92 21.39
C TRP A 357 13.52 14.80 20.26
N GLU A 358 12.25 14.71 20.58
CA GLU A 358 11.15 14.59 19.63
C GLU A 358 10.06 15.60 19.92
N LYS A 359 9.57 16.27 18.85
CA LYS A 359 8.37 17.10 18.95
C LYS A 359 7.19 16.24 19.41
N GLN A 360 6.54 16.61 20.52
CA GLN A 360 5.34 15.96 21.01
C GLN A 360 4.09 16.53 20.31
N PRO A 361 2.95 15.81 20.31
CA PRO A 361 1.72 16.30 19.70
C PRO A 361 1.22 17.64 20.26
N GLU A 362 1.56 17.93 21.52
CA GLU A 362 1.18 19.15 22.24
C GLU A 362 2.10 20.34 21.93
N ASP A 363 3.28 20.10 21.33
CA ASP A 363 4.25 21.13 21.03
C ASP A 363 3.79 22.02 19.85
N THR A 364 4.12 23.31 19.97
CA THR A 364 3.81 24.29 18.91
C THR A 364 4.67 24.06 17.64
N ASP A 365 4.31 24.70 16.52
CA ASP A 365 5.10 24.63 15.29
C ASP A 365 6.47 25.33 15.40
N GLU A 366 6.68 26.10 16.47
CA GLU A 366 7.96 26.75 16.79
C GLU A 366 8.93 25.83 17.54
N TRP A 367 8.50 24.60 17.93
CA TRP A 367 9.36 23.66 18.62
C TRP A 367 10.69 23.43 17.88
N ARG A 368 11.77 23.48 18.60
CA ARG A 368 13.14 23.25 18.12
C ARG A 368 13.92 22.44 19.15
N VAL A 369 14.83 21.61 18.64
CA VAL A 369 15.83 20.94 19.49
C VAL A 369 16.81 21.96 20.03
N ASP A 370 17.11 21.91 21.34
CA ASP A 370 18.17 22.70 21.94
C ASP A 370 19.53 22.08 21.61
N ILE A 371 20.27 22.76 20.72
CA ILE A 371 21.58 22.30 20.26
C ILE A 371 22.58 22.23 21.42
N ALA A 372 22.51 23.18 22.37
CA ALA A 372 23.42 23.20 23.52
C ALA A 372 23.16 22.01 24.45
N GLU A 373 21.90 21.58 24.59
CA GLU A 373 21.55 20.39 25.35
C GLU A 373 22.08 19.11 24.69
N VAL A 374 22.01 19.01 23.34
CA VAL A 374 22.58 17.89 22.57
C VAL A 374 24.10 17.83 22.75
N GLU A 375 24.81 18.98 22.59
CA GLU A 375 26.24 19.06 22.78
C GLU A 375 26.67 18.69 24.23
N ALA A 376 25.97 19.22 25.23
CA ALA A 376 26.19 18.86 26.62
C ALA A 376 25.99 17.36 26.88
N THR A 377 24.96 16.75 26.30
CA THR A 377 24.69 15.32 26.41
C THR A 377 25.81 14.46 25.82
N VAL A 378 26.35 14.85 24.68
CA VAL A 378 27.52 14.16 24.06
C VAL A 378 28.74 14.26 24.99
N ILE A 379 29.00 15.44 25.56
CA ILE A 379 30.12 15.66 26.49
C ILE A 379 29.97 14.78 27.75
N GLU A 380 28.78 14.71 28.33
CA GLU A 380 28.50 13.89 29.50
C GLU A 380 28.60 12.38 29.20
N ALA A 381 28.14 11.95 28.02
CA ALA A 381 28.28 10.58 27.56
C ALA A 381 29.75 10.18 27.40
N CYS A 382 30.60 11.06 26.87
CA CYS A 382 32.04 10.83 26.75
C CYS A 382 32.77 10.82 28.12
N LYS A 383 32.21 11.43 29.15
CA LYS A 383 32.73 11.30 30.52
C LYS A 383 32.30 9.97 31.19
N ARG A 384 31.10 9.49 30.84
CA ARG A 384 30.48 8.30 31.43
C ARG A 384 31.06 7.00 30.90
N TRP A 385 31.33 6.94 29.57
CA TRP A 385 31.79 5.74 28.90
C TRP A 385 33.13 5.99 28.20
N ASN A 386 33.84 4.90 27.90
CA ASN A 386 35.04 4.94 27.06
C ASN A 386 34.67 5.14 25.58
N VAL A 387 34.32 6.39 25.19
CA VAL A 387 33.89 6.70 23.85
C VAL A 387 35.09 6.82 22.92
N VAL A 388 35.14 5.95 21.91
CA VAL A 388 36.25 5.88 20.94
C VAL A 388 35.96 6.68 19.66
N GLU A 389 34.71 6.85 19.27
CA GLU A 389 34.27 7.67 18.14
C GLU A 389 32.90 8.28 18.40
N VAL A 390 32.67 9.48 17.89
CA VAL A 390 31.36 10.14 17.85
C VAL A 390 31.05 10.54 16.40
N PRO A 391 30.49 9.63 15.58
CA PRO A 391 30.03 9.96 14.24
C PRO A 391 28.81 10.85 14.25
N PHE A 392 28.81 11.86 13.39
CA PHE A 392 27.71 12.78 13.12
C PHE A 392 27.35 12.80 11.64
N ASP A 393 26.06 12.94 11.32
CA ASP A 393 25.70 13.44 9.98
C ASP A 393 26.11 14.90 9.86
N PRO A 394 26.98 15.28 8.87
CA PRO A 394 27.44 16.65 8.73
C PRO A 394 26.34 17.63 8.35
N PHE A 395 25.19 17.13 7.86
CA PHE A 395 24.09 18.00 7.45
C PHE A 395 23.48 18.72 8.67
N ARG A 396 23.65 20.04 8.73
CA ARG A 396 23.24 20.95 9.82
C ARG A 396 24.07 20.89 11.11
N TRP A 397 24.91 19.86 11.33
CA TRP A 397 25.67 19.70 12.58
C TRP A 397 27.14 20.18 12.49
N GLN A 398 27.58 20.71 11.36
CA GLN A 398 28.99 21.10 11.16
C GLN A 398 29.58 22.01 12.27
N ARG A 399 28.79 22.98 12.75
CA ARG A 399 29.25 23.88 13.82
C ARG A 399 29.44 23.12 15.14
N SER A 400 28.48 22.28 15.52
CA SER A 400 28.56 21.47 16.74
C SER A 400 29.72 20.48 16.66
N MET A 401 29.92 19.83 15.51
CA MET A 401 31.05 18.93 15.27
C MET A 401 32.39 19.66 15.48
N GLN A 402 32.56 20.85 14.93
CA GLN A 402 33.78 21.65 15.12
C GLN A 402 33.97 22.04 16.60
N SER A 403 32.92 22.51 17.27
CA SER A 403 32.97 22.90 18.68
C SER A 403 33.36 21.72 19.59
N LEU A 404 32.79 20.56 19.36
CA LEU A 404 33.06 19.33 20.14
C LEU A 404 34.47 18.79 19.81
N ALA A 405 34.91 18.86 18.56
CA ALA A 405 36.29 18.48 18.18
C ALA A 405 37.32 19.41 18.79
N ASP A 406 37.08 20.70 18.82
CA ASP A 406 37.95 21.71 19.47
C ASP A 406 38.03 21.49 21.00
N ALA A 407 36.98 20.91 21.58
CA ALA A 407 36.97 20.45 22.97
C ALA A 407 37.66 19.10 23.20
N GLY A 408 38.26 18.50 22.16
CA GLY A 408 39.04 17.27 22.23
C GLY A 408 38.26 15.96 22.16
N LEU A 409 36.98 15.99 21.73
CA LEU A 409 36.18 14.80 21.56
C LEU A 409 36.49 14.09 20.20
N PRO A 410 36.38 12.78 20.11
CA PRO A 410 36.71 11.98 18.91
C PRO A 410 35.62 12.06 17.84
N ILE A 411 35.36 13.23 17.28
CA ILE A 411 34.30 13.51 16.31
C ILE A 411 34.68 12.98 14.92
N VAL A 412 33.72 12.32 14.25
CA VAL A 412 33.89 11.75 12.91
C VAL A 412 32.70 12.15 12.01
N GLU A 413 32.97 12.49 10.75
CA GLU A 413 31.90 12.71 9.76
C GLU A 413 31.33 11.40 9.24
N TYR A 414 30.00 11.29 9.25
CA TYR A 414 29.30 10.13 8.71
C TYR A 414 28.02 10.58 7.94
N PRO A 415 28.11 10.89 6.63
CA PRO A 415 26.97 11.36 5.86
C PRO A 415 25.92 10.26 5.65
N THR A 416 24.81 10.35 6.36
CA THR A 416 23.69 9.39 6.31
C THR A 416 22.88 9.48 5.01
N SER A 417 22.99 10.61 4.28
CA SER A 417 22.39 10.79 2.97
C SER A 417 23.07 9.99 1.85
N SER A 418 24.30 9.47 2.06
CA SER A 418 25.08 8.74 1.07
C SER A 418 24.60 7.28 0.91
N PRO A 419 24.00 6.87 -0.23
CA PRO A 419 23.61 5.47 -0.45
C PRO A 419 24.80 4.51 -0.45
N ALA A 420 25.98 4.95 -0.95
CA ALA A 420 27.20 4.13 -0.97
C ALA A 420 27.66 3.74 0.43
N ARG A 421 27.34 4.54 1.45
CA ARG A 421 27.62 4.24 2.86
C ARG A 421 26.46 3.48 3.51
N MET A 422 25.23 3.99 3.39
CA MET A 422 24.09 3.45 4.12
C MET A 422 23.64 2.06 3.63
N VAL A 423 23.79 1.74 2.35
CA VAL A 423 23.38 0.41 1.83
C VAL A 423 24.18 -0.72 2.49
N PRO A 424 25.53 -0.74 2.49
CA PRO A 424 26.28 -1.79 3.18
C PRO A 424 26.09 -1.78 4.69
N SER A 425 25.96 -0.60 5.32
CA SER A 425 25.73 -0.50 6.77
C SER A 425 24.36 -1.08 7.18
N CYS A 426 23.30 -0.81 6.39
CA CYS A 426 21.98 -1.41 6.61
C CYS A 426 21.99 -2.92 6.41
N ALA A 427 22.73 -3.43 5.42
CA ALA A 427 22.84 -4.87 5.20
C ALA A 427 23.55 -5.56 6.37
N LYS A 428 24.71 -5.03 6.82
CA LYS A 428 25.44 -5.56 7.99
C LYS A 428 24.55 -5.60 9.24
N PHE A 429 23.84 -4.51 9.51
CA PHE A 429 22.95 -4.43 10.67
C PHE A 429 21.80 -5.45 10.57
N TYR A 430 21.16 -5.55 9.41
CA TYR A 430 20.10 -6.51 9.14
C TYR A 430 20.60 -7.96 9.40
N ASP A 431 21.74 -8.32 8.85
CA ASP A 431 22.33 -9.66 9.01
C ASP A 431 22.65 -9.94 10.48
N ALA A 432 23.16 -8.95 11.22
CA ALA A 432 23.43 -9.06 12.64
C ALA A 432 22.14 -9.28 13.47
N VAL A 433 21.05 -8.56 13.15
CA VAL A 433 19.74 -8.78 13.78
C VAL A 433 19.22 -10.18 13.47
N MET A 434 19.28 -10.61 12.21
CA MET A 434 18.73 -11.91 11.81
C MET A 434 19.54 -13.11 12.33
N SER A 435 20.83 -12.94 12.57
CA SER A 435 21.70 -13.98 13.11
C SER A 435 21.82 -13.99 14.64
N GLY A 436 21.21 -13.00 15.32
CA GLY A 436 21.41 -12.84 16.77
C GLY A 436 22.79 -12.31 17.15
N GLY A 437 23.49 -11.69 16.22
CA GLY A 437 24.85 -11.15 16.39
C GLY A 437 24.92 -9.79 17.10
N ILE A 438 23.78 -9.25 17.57
CA ILE A 438 23.70 -8.01 18.35
C ILE A 438 22.69 -8.15 19.49
N THR A 439 22.76 -7.24 20.48
CA THR A 439 21.76 -7.10 21.54
C THR A 439 21.36 -5.64 21.72
N HIS A 440 20.31 -5.35 22.50
CA HIS A 440 19.88 -3.98 22.78
C HIS A 440 19.25 -3.83 24.18
N ASP A 441 19.14 -2.59 24.65
CA ASP A 441 18.70 -2.20 26.00
C ASP A 441 17.17 -2.16 26.21
N HIS A 442 16.38 -2.63 25.22
CA HIS A 442 14.91 -2.57 25.24
C HIS A 442 14.33 -1.15 25.38
N ASP A 443 15.02 -0.13 24.92
CA ASP A 443 14.43 1.21 24.90
C ASP A 443 13.22 1.26 23.94
N PRO A 444 12.02 1.66 24.42
CA PRO A 444 10.80 1.63 23.61
C PRO A 444 10.81 2.65 22.48
N GLN A 445 11.55 3.76 22.63
CA GLN A 445 11.65 4.80 21.62
C GLN A 445 12.58 4.35 20.48
N LEU A 446 13.74 3.76 20.80
CA LEU A 446 14.64 3.16 19.83
C LEU A 446 13.95 2.02 19.06
N SER A 447 13.26 1.11 19.76
CA SER A 447 12.50 0.01 19.17
C SER A 447 11.40 0.52 18.23
N ARG A 448 10.68 1.58 18.61
CA ARG A 448 9.68 2.23 17.75
C ARG A 448 10.29 2.78 16.47
N HIS A 449 11.45 3.45 16.53
CA HIS A 449 12.14 3.99 15.35
C HIS A 449 12.58 2.88 14.37
N LEU A 450 13.08 1.76 14.90
CA LEU A 450 13.44 0.60 14.07
C LEU A 450 12.23 -0.06 13.40
N GLN A 451 11.11 -0.18 14.12
CA GLN A 451 9.85 -0.70 13.57
C GLN A 451 9.21 0.24 12.52
N GLN A 452 9.48 1.55 12.62
CA GLN A 452 8.98 2.57 11.68
C GLN A 452 9.87 2.72 10.45
N ALA A 453 11.10 2.21 10.48
CA ALA A 453 12.02 2.24 9.36
C ALA A 453 11.51 1.33 8.23
N VAL A 454 11.60 1.81 7.01
CA VAL A 454 11.12 1.13 5.81
C VAL A 454 12.23 1.01 4.79
N VAL A 455 12.15 0.00 3.93
CA VAL A 455 13.16 -0.26 2.90
C VAL A 455 12.88 0.51 1.64
N LYS A 456 13.89 1.23 1.15
CA LYS A 456 13.93 1.74 -0.23
C LYS A 456 15.10 1.06 -0.95
N THR A 457 14.81 0.42 -2.07
CA THR A 457 15.83 -0.16 -2.94
C THR A 457 16.15 0.84 -4.05
N ASP A 458 17.42 1.23 -4.15
CA ASP A 458 17.95 2.02 -5.24
C ASP A 458 18.99 1.21 -6.06
N ARG A 459 19.73 1.89 -6.96
CA ARG A 459 20.72 1.21 -7.82
C ARG A 459 21.84 0.49 -7.08
N LEU A 460 22.12 0.86 -5.83
CA LEU A 460 23.20 0.29 -5.01
C LEU A 460 22.71 -0.80 -4.07
N GLY A 461 21.38 -0.88 -3.82
CA GLY A 461 20.78 -1.88 -2.96
C GLY A 461 19.75 -1.29 -1.97
N PRO A 462 19.25 -2.11 -1.03
CA PRO A 462 18.26 -1.70 -0.05
C PRO A 462 18.89 -0.87 1.09
N ARG A 463 18.24 0.20 1.49
CA ARG A 463 18.58 0.99 2.69
C ARG A 463 17.32 1.45 3.42
N ILE A 464 17.47 1.81 4.68
CA ILE A 464 16.37 2.37 5.46
C ILE A 464 16.08 3.81 5.03
N VAL A 465 14.79 4.12 4.99
CA VAL A 465 14.29 5.48 4.78
C VAL A 465 13.03 5.70 5.61
N LYS A 466 12.66 6.96 5.78
CA LYS A 466 11.37 7.36 6.33
C LYS A 466 10.26 7.04 5.33
N GLU A 467 9.09 6.62 5.81
CA GLU A 467 7.93 6.25 4.97
C GLU A 467 7.58 7.36 3.96
N SER A 468 7.61 8.61 4.38
CA SER A 468 7.52 9.79 3.52
C SER A 468 8.22 10.97 4.20
N ARG A 469 8.56 12.01 3.42
CA ARG A 469 9.25 13.20 3.95
C ARG A 469 8.50 13.88 5.10
N ASN A 470 7.17 13.87 5.05
CA ASN A 470 6.30 14.51 6.04
C ASN A 470 5.63 13.50 7.00
N SER A 471 6.08 12.23 7.01
CA SER A 471 5.54 11.22 7.91
C SER A 471 5.79 11.63 9.37
N PRO A 472 4.80 11.49 10.27
CA PRO A 472 5.01 11.66 11.71
C PRO A 472 5.88 10.55 12.30
N ARG A 473 6.09 9.44 11.57
CA ARG A 473 6.91 8.30 11.99
C ARG A 473 8.38 8.67 11.89
N LYS A 474 9.07 8.63 13.03
CA LYS A 474 10.48 8.98 13.16
C LYS A 474 11.35 7.75 13.01
N ILE A 475 12.52 7.90 12.38
CA ILE A 475 13.49 6.81 12.17
C ILE A 475 14.92 7.18 12.57
N ASP A 476 15.15 8.39 13.08
CA ASP A 476 16.51 8.90 13.38
C ASP A 476 17.23 7.95 14.35
N GLY A 477 16.53 7.36 15.33
CA GLY A 477 17.08 6.33 16.20
C GLY A 477 17.52 5.06 15.45
N ALA A 478 16.81 4.66 14.37
CA ALA A 478 17.22 3.54 13.53
C ALA A 478 18.47 3.88 12.71
N VAL A 479 18.56 5.11 12.20
CA VAL A 479 19.75 5.61 11.49
C VAL A 479 20.95 5.64 12.43
N CYS A 480 20.78 6.15 13.66
CA CYS A 480 21.82 6.15 14.68
C CYS A 480 22.27 4.74 15.06
N ALA A 481 21.35 3.79 15.24
CA ALA A 481 21.69 2.40 15.56
C ALA A 481 22.52 1.74 14.45
N VAL A 482 22.12 1.91 13.19
CA VAL A 482 22.85 1.40 12.01
C VAL A 482 24.23 2.00 11.91
N GLY A 483 24.34 3.33 12.06
CA GLY A 483 25.63 4.04 11.96
C GLY A 483 26.58 3.72 13.12
N ALA A 484 26.06 3.65 14.35
CA ALA A 484 26.85 3.26 15.52
C ALA A 484 27.39 1.83 15.39
N PHE A 485 26.56 0.88 14.94
CA PHE A 485 26.96 -0.49 14.72
C PHE A 485 28.01 -0.62 13.61
N ASP A 486 27.83 0.07 12.48
CA ASP A 486 28.80 0.05 11.37
C ASP A 486 30.16 0.56 11.83
N ARG A 487 30.20 1.65 12.61
CA ARG A 487 31.44 2.21 13.13
C ARG A 487 32.07 1.35 14.21
N ALA A 488 31.29 0.80 15.13
CA ALA A 488 31.79 -0.08 16.20
C ALA A 488 32.43 -1.35 15.62
N THR A 489 31.78 -1.98 14.63
CA THR A 489 32.33 -3.16 13.95
C THR A 489 33.59 -2.81 13.15
N SER A 490 33.60 -1.68 12.43
CA SER A 490 34.77 -1.21 11.68
C SER A 490 35.96 -0.86 12.61
N TYR A 491 35.70 -0.24 13.76
CA TYR A 491 36.71 0.08 14.75
C TYR A 491 37.34 -1.19 15.33
N ARG A 492 36.53 -2.21 15.63
CA ARG A 492 37.02 -3.52 16.10
C ARG A 492 37.88 -4.21 15.06
N GLU A 493 37.48 -4.21 13.80
CA GLU A 493 38.24 -4.81 12.69
C GLU A 493 39.58 -4.12 12.42
N ALA A 494 39.69 -2.81 12.68
CA ALA A 494 40.90 -2.01 12.53
C ALA A 494 41.85 -2.13 13.74
N ALA A 495 41.37 -2.59 14.90
CA ALA A 495 42.23 -2.77 16.07
C ALA A 495 43.31 -3.85 15.77
N PRO A 496 44.60 -3.59 16.06
CA PRO A 496 45.65 -4.58 15.86
C PRO A 496 45.33 -5.81 16.70
N MET A 497 45.26 -6.99 16.06
CA MET A 497 45.12 -8.27 16.77
C MET A 497 46.25 -8.37 17.80
N ALA A 498 45.90 -8.50 19.09
CA ALA A 498 46.86 -8.79 20.13
C ALA A 498 47.64 -10.06 19.72
N ALA A 499 48.96 -9.97 19.62
CA ALA A 499 49.78 -11.10 19.28
C ALA A 499 49.48 -12.23 20.26
N PRO A 500 49.33 -13.51 19.80
CA PRO A 500 49.08 -14.60 20.70
C PRO A 500 50.24 -14.69 21.70
N GLN A 501 49.95 -14.57 22.98
CA GLN A 501 50.93 -14.88 24.05
C GLN A 501 51.15 -16.38 24.03
N PHE A 502 52.23 -16.82 23.39
CA PHE A 502 52.74 -18.16 23.57
C PHE A 502 53.30 -18.25 24.98
N PHE A 503 52.61 -18.93 25.86
CA PHE A 503 53.19 -19.35 27.14
C PHE A 503 54.41 -20.25 26.86
N ALA A 504 55.58 -19.80 27.31
CA ALA A 504 56.83 -20.59 27.34
C ALA A 504 56.81 -21.59 28.51
#